data_286245fee3e1824227b02ee0ec81a699
#
_entry.id   286245fee3e1824227b02ee0ec81a699
#
_cell.length_a   1.000
_cell.length_b   1.000
_cell.length_c   1.000
_cell.angle_alpha   90.00
_cell.angle_beta   90.00
_cell.angle_gamma   90.00
#
_symmetry.space_group_name_H-M   'P 1'
#
loop_
_entity.id
_entity.type
_entity.pdbx_description
1 polymer ?
#
loop_
_entity_poly.entity_id
_entity_poly.type
_entity_poly.pdbx_seq_one_letter_code
_entity_poly.pdbx_strand_id
1 'polypeptide(L)'
;MPNSRFAMATHIMMAIALKKEEELVSSSYLAESLNTNPVVVRRILSELQKAGLLETHAGRGGGARLGKQPRAISLHDVYAAVDEGDLFAYNPNDPNKTCSLSCEMKSVLEPIFCSAAKALASDLKSVKLSDLVERVDKKCSMK
;
A
#
# COMPACT_ATOMS: atom_id res chain seq x y z
N MET A 1 -4.77 8.57 -12.91
CA MET A 1 -3.63 7.70 -13.28
C MET A 1 -3.45 6.62 -12.22
N PRO A 2 -3.29 5.37 -12.62
CA PRO A 2 -3.01 4.32 -11.64
C PRO A 2 -1.71 4.62 -10.89
N ASN A 3 -1.73 4.37 -9.62
CA ASN A 3 -0.56 4.60 -8.76
C ASN A 3 0.09 3.25 -8.44
N SER A 4 1.34 3.08 -8.85
CA SER A 4 2.10 1.84 -8.61
C SER A 4 2.64 1.72 -7.18
N ARG A 5 2.50 2.76 -6.37
CA ARG A 5 3.06 2.80 -5.01
C ARG A 5 2.51 1.69 -4.12
N PHE A 6 1.22 1.40 -4.22
CA PHE A 6 0.60 0.32 -3.45
C PHE A 6 1.19 -1.04 -3.83
N ALA A 7 1.32 -1.31 -5.13
CA ALA A 7 1.94 -2.55 -5.60
C ALA A 7 3.39 -2.66 -5.14
N MET A 8 4.16 -1.59 -5.24
CA MET A 8 5.54 -1.54 -4.79
C MET A 8 5.65 -1.74 -3.27
N ALA A 9 4.78 -1.09 -2.51
CA ALA A 9 4.73 -1.25 -1.05
C ALA A 9 4.40 -2.69 -0.65
N THR A 10 3.44 -3.31 -1.34
CA THR A 10 3.08 -4.71 -1.12
C THR A 10 4.26 -5.62 -1.42
N HIS A 11 4.96 -5.39 -2.53
CA HIS A 11 6.17 -6.15 -2.89
C HIS A 11 7.24 -6.03 -1.78
N ILE A 12 7.49 -4.82 -1.29
CA ILE A 12 8.44 -4.57 -0.20
C ILE A 12 8.05 -5.36 1.06
N MET A 13 6.78 -5.27 1.45
CA MET A 13 6.29 -5.99 2.63
C MET A 13 6.45 -7.49 2.48
N MET A 14 6.18 -8.01 1.28
CA MET A 14 6.35 -9.43 0.96
C MET A 14 7.80 -9.85 1.01
N ALA A 15 8.70 -9.06 0.41
CA ALA A 15 10.14 -9.36 0.40
C ALA A 15 10.70 -9.44 1.82
N ILE A 16 10.24 -8.55 2.70
CA ILE A 16 10.63 -8.56 4.10
C ILE A 16 10.03 -9.76 4.84
N ALA A 17 8.75 -10.05 4.59
CA ALA A 17 8.04 -11.16 5.24
C ALA A 17 8.62 -12.53 4.89
N LEU A 18 9.24 -12.67 3.72
CA LEU A 18 9.85 -13.92 3.28
C LEU A 18 11.22 -14.17 3.91
N LYS A 19 11.79 -13.18 4.60
CA LYS A 19 13.05 -13.31 5.33
C LYS A 19 12.79 -13.74 6.77
N LYS A 20 13.85 -14.14 7.48
CA LYS A 20 13.74 -14.48 8.90
C LYS A 20 13.29 -13.26 9.69
N GLU A 21 12.48 -13.48 10.72
CA GLU A 21 11.86 -12.42 11.50
C GLU A 21 12.84 -11.37 12.03
N GLU A 22 14.03 -11.80 12.43
CA GLU A 22 15.05 -10.92 13.00
C GLU A 22 15.97 -10.29 11.96
N GLU A 23 15.88 -10.71 10.70
CA GLU A 23 16.76 -10.25 9.64
C GLU A 23 16.34 -8.87 9.15
N LEU A 24 17.30 -7.94 9.10
CA LEU A 24 17.10 -6.62 8.50
C LEU A 24 17.34 -6.71 7.00
N VAL A 25 16.36 -6.25 6.22
CA VAL A 25 16.42 -6.26 4.77
C VAL A 25 16.81 -4.86 4.29
N SER A 26 17.92 -4.75 3.56
CA SER A 26 18.45 -3.45 3.13
C SER A 26 17.60 -2.83 2.01
N SER A 27 17.62 -1.49 1.94
CA SER A 27 16.95 -0.77 0.85
C SER A 27 17.56 -1.10 -0.51
N SER A 28 18.85 -1.42 -0.55
CA SER A 28 19.54 -1.84 -1.79
C SER A 28 18.99 -3.17 -2.30
N TYR A 29 18.80 -4.14 -1.41
CA TYR A 29 18.21 -5.44 -1.76
C TYR A 29 16.78 -5.26 -2.29
N LEU A 30 15.99 -4.43 -1.61
CA LEU A 30 14.62 -4.16 -2.01
C LEU A 30 14.55 -3.44 -3.37
N ALA A 31 15.43 -2.47 -3.59
CA ALA A 31 15.51 -1.76 -4.85
C ALA A 31 15.87 -2.69 -6.01
N GLU A 32 16.80 -3.63 -5.77
CA GLU A 32 17.17 -4.65 -6.75
C GLU A 32 15.99 -5.57 -7.05
N SER A 33 15.30 -6.04 -6.01
CA SER A 33 14.12 -6.90 -6.14
C SER A 33 13.01 -6.24 -6.96
N LEU A 34 12.79 -4.94 -6.74
CA LEU A 34 11.79 -4.15 -7.44
C LEU A 34 12.28 -3.62 -8.79
N ASN A 35 13.57 -3.76 -9.08
CA ASN A 35 14.21 -3.16 -10.24
C ASN A 35 13.94 -1.64 -10.32
N THR A 36 14.16 -0.96 -9.20
CA THR A 36 13.91 0.46 -9.07
C THR A 36 15.04 1.18 -8.32
N ASN A 37 14.95 2.49 -8.21
CA ASN A 37 15.91 3.35 -7.53
C ASN A 37 15.74 3.22 -6.00
N PRO A 38 16.85 3.07 -5.23
CA PRO A 38 16.78 3.04 -3.76
C PRO A 38 16.09 4.25 -3.11
N VAL A 39 16.11 5.41 -3.74
CA VAL A 39 15.43 6.61 -3.22
C VAL A 39 13.92 6.38 -3.14
N VAL A 40 13.34 5.77 -4.17
CA VAL A 40 11.91 5.41 -4.19
C VAL A 40 11.58 4.44 -3.07
N VAL A 41 12.43 3.42 -2.90
CA VAL A 41 12.25 2.40 -1.84
C VAL A 41 12.30 3.06 -0.46
N ARG A 42 13.28 3.91 -0.20
CA ARG A 42 13.42 4.58 1.11
C ARG A 42 12.20 5.43 1.45
N ARG A 43 11.60 6.07 0.46
CA ARG A 43 10.39 6.87 0.65
C ARG A 43 9.22 5.99 1.08
N ILE A 44 9.04 4.87 0.41
CA ILE A 44 7.98 3.91 0.75
C ILE A 44 8.24 3.29 2.12
N LEU A 45 9.49 2.92 2.43
CA LEU A 45 9.86 2.39 3.75
C LEU A 45 9.51 3.38 4.86
N SER A 46 9.79 4.66 4.65
CA SER A 46 9.46 5.71 5.61
C SER A 46 7.96 5.78 5.87
N GLU A 47 7.14 5.71 4.83
CA GLU A 47 5.68 5.73 4.95
C GLU A 47 5.16 4.49 5.69
N LEU A 48 5.70 3.32 5.38
CA LEU A 48 5.31 2.07 6.05
C LEU A 48 5.73 2.08 7.53
N GLN A 49 6.90 2.65 7.83
CA GLN A 49 7.37 2.79 9.21
C GLN A 49 6.45 3.72 10.00
N LYS A 50 6.07 4.86 9.44
CA LYS A 50 5.16 5.81 10.10
C LYS A 50 3.81 5.18 10.43
N ALA A 51 3.38 4.24 9.60
CA ALA A 51 2.14 3.49 9.84
C ALA A 51 2.29 2.35 10.84
N GLY A 52 3.50 2.12 11.36
CA GLY A 52 3.76 1.06 12.34
C GLY A 52 3.89 -0.34 11.73
N LEU A 53 3.98 -0.45 10.42
CA LEU A 53 4.08 -1.74 9.72
C LEU A 53 5.50 -2.27 9.64
N LEU A 54 6.49 -1.38 9.71
CA LEU A 54 7.91 -1.72 9.65
C LEU A 54 8.68 -1.05 10.78
N GLU A 55 9.77 -1.69 11.18
CA GLU A 55 10.84 -1.10 11.97
C GLU A 55 12.05 -0.91 11.06
N THR A 56 12.69 0.26 11.11
CA THR A 56 13.86 0.54 10.31
C THR A 56 15.05 0.90 11.19
N HIS A 57 16.24 0.48 10.75
CA HIS A 57 17.50 0.79 11.40
C HIS A 57 18.45 1.41 10.40
N ALA A 58 18.94 2.61 10.68
CA ALA A 58 19.86 3.34 9.80
C ALA A 58 21.29 2.82 9.93
N GLY A 59 22.12 3.18 8.94
CA GLY A 59 23.54 2.94 8.97
C GLY A 59 23.97 1.61 8.36
N ARG A 60 25.24 1.29 8.54
CA ARG A 60 25.84 0.07 8.00
C ARG A 60 25.23 -1.17 8.69
N GLY A 61 24.82 -2.15 7.87
CA GLY A 61 24.13 -3.34 8.38
C GLY A 61 22.67 -3.07 8.72
N GLY A 62 22.18 -1.86 8.47
CA GLY A 62 20.78 -1.49 8.72
C GLY A 62 19.84 -2.02 7.64
N GLY A 63 18.58 -1.73 7.81
CA GLY A 63 17.52 -2.15 6.92
C GLY A 63 16.18 -2.09 7.60
N ALA A 64 15.25 -2.89 7.11
CA ALA A 64 13.89 -2.92 7.61
C ALA A 64 13.47 -4.35 7.97
N ARG A 65 12.59 -4.46 8.95
CA ARG A 65 11.92 -5.71 9.31
C ARG A 65 10.47 -5.41 9.67
N LEU A 66 9.63 -6.43 9.70
CA LEU A 66 8.22 -6.24 10.04
C LEU A 66 8.06 -5.74 11.47
N GLY A 67 7.18 -4.76 11.65
CA GLY A 67 6.81 -4.25 12.97
C GLY A 67 5.67 -5.04 13.62
N LYS A 68 4.99 -5.88 12.84
CA LYS A 68 3.89 -6.74 13.27
C LYS A 68 4.01 -8.08 12.56
N GLN A 69 3.37 -9.10 13.10
CA GLN A 69 3.32 -10.40 12.43
C GLN A 69 2.54 -10.32 11.12
N PRO A 70 2.92 -11.09 10.08
CA PRO A 70 2.23 -11.04 8.78
C PRO A 70 0.72 -11.27 8.86
N ARG A 71 0.25 -12.11 9.78
CA ARG A 71 -1.19 -12.35 9.98
C ARG A 71 -1.94 -11.15 10.57
N ALA A 72 -1.20 -10.19 11.14
CA ALA A 72 -1.78 -8.98 11.73
C ALA A 72 -1.75 -7.78 10.77
N ILE A 73 -1.19 -7.95 9.58
CA ILE A 73 -1.10 -6.89 8.56
C ILE A 73 -2.03 -7.23 7.40
N SER A 74 -3.00 -6.34 7.14
CA SER A 74 -3.89 -6.48 5.99
C SER A 74 -3.35 -5.68 4.81
N LEU A 75 -3.83 -6.01 3.60
CA LEU A 75 -3.54 -5.19 2.42
C LEU A 75 -4.11 -3.77 2.57
N HIS A 76 -5.19 -3.62 3.31
CA HIS A 76 -5.73 -2.29 3.61
C HIS A 76 -4.74 -1.46 4.43
N ASP A 77 -4.05 -2.07 5.40
CA ASP A 77 -3.03 -1.37 6.18
C ASP A 77 -1.91 -0.84 5.28
N VAL A 78 -1.46 -1.65 4.33
CA VAL A 78 -0.43 -1.25 3.37
C VAL A 78 -0.94 -0.14 2.44
N TYR A 79 -2.14 -0.30 1.92
CA TYR A 79 -2.79 0.69 1.06
C TYR A 79 -2.90 2.05 1.77
N ALA A 80 -3.43 2.05 2.99
CA ALA A 80 -3.61 3.28 3.77
C ALA A 80 -2.29 3.97 4.11
N ALA A 81 -1.20 3.21 4.23
CA ALA A 81 0.12 3.76 4.55
C ALA A 81 0.72 4.56 3.41
N VAL A 82 0.45 4.19 2.15
CA VAL A 82 1.14 4.76 0.98
C VAL A 82 0.24 5.54 0.03
N ASP A 83 -1.07 5.41 0.17
CA ASP A 83 -2.02 6.12 -0.69
C ASP A 83 -2.69 7.23 0.13
N GLU A 84 -2.41 8.47 -0.23
CA GLU A 84 -2.92 9.66 0.45
C GLU A 84 -4.11 10.28 -0.27
N GLY A 85 -4.57 9.69 -1.38
CA GLY A 85 -5.63 10.27 -2.19
C GLY A 85 -6.98 9.61 -1.99
N ASP A 86 -8.01 10.33 -2.38
CA ASP A 86 -9.34 9.77 -2.50
C ASP A 86 -9.39 8.79 -3.67
N LEU A 87 -10.21 7.74 -3.55
CA LEU A 87 -10.36 6.74 -4.61
C LEU A 87 -10.87 7.38 -5.90
N PHE A 88 -11.77 8.35 -5.78
CA PHE A 88 -12.33 9.09 -6.91
C PHE A 88 -12.23 10.58 -6.65
N ALA A 89 -12.02 11.33 -7.73
CA ALA A 89 -12.02 12.79 -7.68
C ALA A 89 -13.31 13.32 -8.29
N TYR A 90 -13.77 14.45 -7.78
CA TYR A 90 -14.89 15.18 -8.36
C TYR A 90 -14.39 16.12 -9.46
N ASN A 91 -15.32 16.63 -10.26
CA ASN A 91 -15.01 17.69 -11.21
C ASN A 91 -14.37 18.87 -10.45
N PRO A 92 -13.14 19.28 -10.80
CA PRO A 92 -12.45 20.36 -10.07
C PRO A 92 -12.98 21.75 -10.39
N ASN A 93 -13.83 21.90 -11.40
CA ASN A 93 -14.36 23.18 -11.82
C ASN A 93 -15.58 23.57 -10.97
N ASP A 94 -15.77 24.86 -10.80
CA ASP A 94 -16.96 25.36 -10.10
C ASP A 94 -18.23 24.98 -10.84
N PRO A 95 -19.33 24.66 -10.13
CA PRO A 95 -20.59 24.33 -10.78
C PRO A 95 -21.12 25.51 -11.59
N ASN A 96 -21.76 25.20 -12.73
CA ASN A 96 -22.53 26.17 -13.49
C ASN A 96 -23.82 26.48 -12.72
N LYS A 97 -23.91 27.65 -12.12
CA LYS A 97 -25.00 28.03 -11.23
C LYS A 97 -26.39 28.05 -11.90
N THR A 98 -26.43 28.12 -13.25
CA THR A 98 -27.69 28.12 -14.00
C THR A 98 -28.11 26.70 -14.43
N CYS A 99 -27.29 25.68 -14.13
CA CYS A 99 -27.56 24.30 -14.46
C CYS A 99 -27.82 23.49 -13.19
N SER A 100 -29.02 23.01 -12.99
CA SER A 100 -29.38 22.21 -11.82
C SER A 100 -28.52 20.96 -11.68
N LEU A 101 -28.28 20.28 -12.81
CA LEU A 101 -27.45 19.08 -12.82
C LEU A 101 -26.03 19.38 -12.32
N SER A 102 -25.44 20.47 -12.82
CA SER A 102 -24.11 20.89 -12.42
C SER A 102 -24.01 21.14 -10.92
N CYS A 103 -25.02 21.77 -10.35
CA CYS A 103 -25.07 22.09 -8.90
C CYS A 103 -25.24 20.83 -8.03
N GLU A 104 -25.92 19.81 -8.53
CA GLU A 104 -26.28 18.62 -7.76
C GLU A 104 -25.36 17.45 -7.92
N MET A 105 -24.49 17.42 -8.96
CA MET A 105 -23.65 16.25 -9.27
C MET A 105 -22.80 15.77 -8.11
N LYS A 106 -22.16 16.67 -7.40
CA LYS A 106 -21.29 16.30 -6.28
C LYS A 106 -22.09 15.58 -5.18
N SER A 107 -23.24 16.12 -4.82
CA SER A 107 -24.09 15.53 -3.79
C SER A 107 -24.68 14.18 -4.20
N VAL A 108 -24.92 13.98 -5.51
CA VAL A 108 -25.39 12.71 -6.05
C VAL A 108 -24.28 11.65 -6.02
N LEU A 109 -23.05 12.03 -6.39
CA LEU A 109 -21.91 11.10 -6.45
C LEU A 109 -21.32 10.77 -5.08
N GLU A 110 -21.39 11.68 -4.13
CA GLU A 110 -20.74 11.51 -2.83
C GLU A 110 -21.10 10.20 -2.12
N PRO A 111 -22.38 9.82 -1.96
CA PRO A 111 -22.70 8.54 -1.32
C PRO A 111 -22.26 7.33 -2.13
N ILE A 112 -22.24 7.44 -3.47
CA ILE A 112 -21.79 6.37 -4.36
C ILE A 112 -20.28 6.16 -4.19
N PHE A 113 -19.50 7.23 -4.22
CA PHE A 113 -18.05 7.16 -4.05
C PHE A 113 -17.68 6.67 -2.65
N CYS A 114 -18.41 7.10 -1.64
CA CYS A 114 -18.23 6.67 -0.27
C CYS A 114 -18.48 5.15 -0.13
N SER A 115 -19.55 4.66 -0.75
CA SER A 115 -19.90 3.23 -0.76
C SER A 115 -18.82 2.39 -1.46
N ALA A 116 -18.32 2.87 -2.59
CA ALA A 116 -17.26 2.20 -3.34
C ALA A 116 -15.96 2.14 -2.53
N ALA A 117 -15.61 3.24 -1.85
CA ALA A 117 -14.40 3.29 -1.00
C ALA A 117 -14.51 2.31 0.17
N LYS A 118 -15.68 2.19 0.78
CA LYS A 118 -15.92 1.23 1.87
C LYS A 118 -15.81 -0.21 1.38
N ALA A 119 -16.32 -0.50 0.19
CA ALA A 119 -16.22 -1.83 -0.41
C ALA A 119 -14.77 -2.20 -0.69
N LEU A 120 -13.98 -1.26 -1.24
CA LEU A 120 -12.54 -1.46 -1.45
C LEU A 120 -11.83 -1.75 -0.13
N ALA A 121 -12.07 -0.92 0.88
CA ALA A 121 -11.44 -1.09 2.19
C ALA A 121 -11.78 -2.44 2.81
N SER A 122 -13.05 -2.86 2.73
CA SER A 122 -13.51 -4.15 3.25
C SER A 122 -12.82 -5.32 2.54
N ASP A 123 -12.71 -5.26 1.22
CA ASP A 123 -12.04 -6.29 0.44
C ASP A 123 -10.57 -6.42 0.80
N LEU A 124 -9.85 -5.30 0.85
CA LEU A 124 -8.42 -5.27 1.21
C LEU A 124 -8.18 -5.71 2.65
N LYS A 125 -9.09 -5.42 3.58
CA LYS A 125 -8.97 -5.86 4.98
C LYS A 125 -9.08 -7.38 5.13
N SER A 126 -9.75 -8.04 4.20
CA SER A 126 -9.92 -9.50 4.24
C SER A 126 -8.67 -10.26 3.78
N VAL A 127 -7.71 -9.59 3.15
CA VAL A 127 -6.47 -10.22 2.67
C VAL A 127 -5.32 -9.83 3.60
N LYS A 128 -4.69 -10.83 4.21
CA LYS A 128 -3.55 -10.64 5.11
C LYS A 128 -2.23 -10.87 4.38
N LEU A 129 -1.18 -10.24 4.87
CA LEU A 129 0.16 -10.43 4.32
C LEU A 129 0.56 -11.90 4.36
N SER A 130 0.18 -12.62 5.43
CA SER A 130 0.42 -14.06 5.55
C SER A 130 -0.21 -14.87 4.43
N ASP A 131 -1.41 -14.46 3.96
CA ASP A 131 -2.09 -15.13 2.84
C ASP A 131 -1.27 -15.01 1.55
N LEU A 132 -0.69 -13.83 1.32
CA LEU A 132 0.14 -13.57 0.15
C LEU A 132 1.46 -14.36 0.21
N VAL A 133 2.06 -14.44 1.39
CA VAL A 133 3.28 -15.22 1.61
C VAL A 133 3.02 -16.69 1.23
N GLU A 134 1.92 -17.26 1.68
CA GLU A 134 1.55 -18.63 1.34
C GLU A 134 1.35 -18.82 -0.16
N ARG A 135 0.72 -17.87 -0.84
CA ARG A 135 0.51 -17.93 -2.29
C ARG A 135 1.83 -17.91 -3.06
N VAL A 136 2.77 -17.08 -2.62
CA VAL A 136 4.09 -16.98 -3.26
C VAL A 136 4.88 -18.26 -3.02
N ASP A 137 4.91 -18.78 -1.81
CA ASP A 137 5.60 -20.02 -1.48
C ASP A 137 5.08 -21.18 -2.34
N LYS A 138 3.79 -21.32 -2.50
CA LYS A 138 3.19 -22.34 -3.35
C LYS A 138 3.61 -22.20 -4.81
N LYS A 139 3.58 -20.98 -5.33
CA LYS A 139 3.99 -20.72 -6.73
C LYS A 139 5.47 -20.96 -6.96
N CYS A 140 6.32 -20.57 -6.02
CA CYS A 140 7.77 -20.77 -6.12
C CYS A 140 8.14 -22.25 -5.97
N SER A 141 7.40 -23.01 -5.16
CA SER A 141 7.62 -24.46 -4.97
C SER A 141 7.24 -25.27 -6.20
N MET A 142 6.35 -24.75 -7.06
CA MET A 142 5.89 -25.42 -8.28
C MET A 142 6.83 -25.19 -9.47
N LYS A 143 7.82 -24.35 -9.33
CA LYS A 143 8.87 -24.13 -10.33
C LYS A 143 10.10 -24.93 -9.98
#